data_d95d85e81df1ea4c1539cd1b14554d89
#
_entry.id   d95d85e81df1ea4c1539cd1b14554d89
#
_cell.length_a   1.000
_cell.length_b   1.000
_cell.length_c   1.000
_cell.angle_alpha   90.00
_cell.angle_beta   90.00
_cell.angle_gamma   90.00
#
_symmetry.space_group_name_H-M   'P 1'
#
loop_
_entity.id
_entity.type
_entity.pdbx_description
1 polymer ?
#
loop_
_entity_poly.entity_id
_entity_poly.type
_entity_poly.pdbx_seq_one_letter_code
_entity_poly.pdbx_strand_id
1 'polypeptide(L)'
;MESKAGHSKRSAGVLMAAVLGFLLVAPRPTLAQTPFFQGKTITIVQGRDPGGTGDMRVRAMMPFLQKHIPGNPTIVNEYVPGGGSRKAANHVYKSVRPDGLTIGNPGLGMVSSALLGEPGVTYDLDKFFYLGSPFSSHHAIFVSRKEAGLSNIEKLRAAEGIRIGGQSVGFSTYIEGRLFAYLIGLKEPRFVTGYGGAELDPVLLRGEIDARATSADTVHRRNPDWLEKHVVDFHAVIEVPKGEKHPTFPNLPELESFAKSEKDRKIMTMQRAFRVAGQPFVLPPGTPKDRLDIIQEGFRKTYNDPEFHKEYKKLTADDPTPLMPDAHEKTIREIPRDPEIAAIFKQIAGSGPLPPR
;
A
#
# COMPACT_ATOMS: atom_id res chain seq x y z
N MET A 1 8.89 -81.56 66.54
CA MET A 1 8.68 -81.80 65.13
C MET A 1 8.19 -80.44 64.58
N GLU A 2 9.11 -79.76 64.00
CA GLU A 2 9.13 -79.19 62.62
C GLU A 2 7.97 -78.34 62.34
N SER A 3 8.11 -77.14 61.99
CA SER A 3 8.89 -76.36 61.01
C SER A 3 7.89 -75.38 60.33
N LYS A 4 8.15 -74.16 60.33
CA LYS A 4 8.25 -73.31 59.13
C LYS A 4 8.12 -71.83 59.50
N ALA A 5 9.28 -71.25 59.63
CA ALA A 5 9.40 -69.82 59.51
C ALA A 5 9.83 -69.54 58.01
N GLY A 6 9.37 -68.50 57.49
CA GLY A 6 9.93 -67.99 56.24
C GLY A 6 8.87 -67.49 55.25
N HIS A 7 8.76 -66.19 55.17
CA HIS A 7 8.47 -65.39 53.98
C HIS A 7 7.81 -64.06 54.36
N SER A 8 8.58 -63.07 54.67
CA SER A 8 8.12 -61.67 54.62
C SER A 8 9.30 -60.71 54.76
N LYS A 9 10.16 -60.62 53.79
CA LYS A 9 11.16 -59.52 53.67
C LYS A 9 11.48 -59.07 52.22
N ARG A 10 10.64 -59.39 51.25
CA ARG A 10 10.90 -58.98 49.85
C ARG A 10 9.94 -57.93 49.28
N SER A 11 8.89 -57.57 49.98
CA SER A 11 7.84 -56.66 49.47
C SER A 11 8.04 -55.17 49.81
N ALA A 12 8.91 -54.83 50.77
CA ALA A 12 9.12 -53.46 51.20
C ALA A 12 10.10 -52.65 50.32
N GLY A 13 11.03 -53.35 49.63
CA GLY A 13 12.05 -52.70 48.81
C GLY A 13 11.56 -52.23 47.44
N VAL A 14 10.52 -52.85 46.86
CA VAL A 14 10.03 -52.53 45.52
C VAL A 14 9.06 -51.32 45.55
N LEU A 15 8.35 -51.10 46.64
CA LEU A 15 7.46 -49.94 46.77
C LEU A 15 8.22 -48.60 46.98
N MET A 16 9.40 -48.64 47.57
CA MET A 16 10.19 -47.44 47.85
C MET A 16 10.96 -46.96 46.60
N ALA A 17 11.29 -47.86 45.67
CA ALA A 17 11.91 -47.48 44.39
C ALA A 17 10.91 -46.87 43.38
N ALA A 18 9.61 -47.23 43.45
CA ALA A 18 8.59 -46.68 42.59
C ALA A 18 8.17 -45.24 42.97
N VAL A 19 8.26 -44.84 44.26
CA VAL A 19 7.94 -43.51 44.73
C VAL A 19 9.07 -42.50 44.43
N LEU A 20 10.34 -42.94 44.42
CA LEU A 20 11.48 -42.08 44.05
C LEU A 20 11.57 -41.79 42.55
N GLY A 21 11.02 -42.64 41.68
CA GLY A 21 11.00 -42.46 40.23
C GLY A 21 9.97 -41.44 39.71
N PHE A 22 8.93 -41.14 40.51
CA PHE A 22 7.85 -40.22 40.11
C PHE A 22 8.11 -38.74 40.48
N LEU A 23 9.14 -38.44 41.28
CA LEU A 23 9.48 -37.09 41.72
C LEU A 23 10.47 -36.35 40.81
N LEU A 24 10.92 -36.97 39.68
CA LEU A 24 11.92 -36.37 38.77
C LEU A 24 11.34 -35.84 37.46
N VAL A 25 10.03 -35.93 37.26
CA VAL A 25 9.35 -35.29 36.08
C VAL A 25 8.51 -34.11 36.54
N ALA A 26 9.12 -33.21 37.30
CA ALA A 26 8.53 -31.88 37.44
C ALA A 26 8.66 -31.17 36.10
N PRO A 27 7.56 -30.67 35.45
CA PRO A 27 7.67 -29.84 34.29
C PRO A 27 8.56 -28.66 34.65
N ARG A 28 9.74 -28.59 34.01
CA ARG A 28 10.58 -27.39 34.14
C ARG A 28 9.74 -26.22 33.64
N PRO A 29 9.59 -25.15 34.47
CA PRO A 29 8.94 -23.94 33.97
C PRO A 29 9.74 -23.50 32.72
N THR A 30 9.16 -23.64 31.56
CA THR A 30 9.65 -22.96 30.35
C THR A 30 9.59 -21.49 30.67
N LEU A 31 10.73 -20.88 31.00
CA LEU A 31 10.84 -19.43 31.08
C LEU A 31 10.33 -18.91 29.73
N ALA A 32 9.16 -18.31 29.74
CA ALA A 32 8.61 -17.67 28.56
C ALA A 32 9.66 -16.67 28.07
N GLN A 33 10.26 -16.94 26.93
CA GLN A 33 11.23 -16.01 26.35
C GLN A 33 10.55 -14.66 26.16
N THR A 34 11.16 -13.62 26.68
CA THR A 34 10.69 -12.24 26.48
C THR A 34 10.52 -11.98 24.98
N PRO A 35 9.34 -11.54 24.52
CA PRO A 35 9.11 -11.28 23.11
C PRO A 35 10.17 -10.33 22.53
N PHE A 36 10.74 -10.67 21.37
CA PHE A 36 11.82 -9.87 20.76
C PHE A 36 11.46 -8.38 20.64
N PHE A 37 10.21 -8.06 20.34
CA PHE A 37 9.76 -6.68 20.13
C PHE A 37 9.43 -5.92 21.41
N GLN A 38 9.49 -6.54 22.57
CA GLN A 38 9.22 -5.86 23.85
C GLN A 38 10.25 -4.76 24.11
N GLY A 39 9.76 -3.54 24.36
CA GLY A 39 10.60 -2.36 24.58
C GLY A 39 11.35 -1.88 23.32
N LYS A 40 11.02 -2.40 22.13
CA LYS A 40 11.58 -1.97 20.86
C LYS A 40 10.70 -0.92 20.18
N THR A 41 11.32 -0.19 19.25
CA THR A 41 10.62 0.71 18.33
C THR A 41 10.70 0.13 16.93
N ILE A 42 9.55 0.04 16.25
CA ILE A 42 9.44 -0.26 14.83
C ILE A 42 9.25 1.06 14.09
N THR A 43 10.08 1.32 13.10
CA THR A 43 9.97 2.48 12.22
C THR A 43 9.27 2.09 10.92
N ILE A 44 8.22 2.82 10.52
CA ILE A 44 7.60 2.69 9.21
C ILE A 44 8.14 3.79 8.31
N VAL A 45 8.93 3.42 7.31
CA VAL A 45 9.50 4.33 6.31
C VAL A 45 8.49 4.55 5.20
N GLN A 46 7.93 5.75 5.11
CA GLN A 46 6.96 6.14 4.09
C GLN A 46 7.60 6.91 2.94
N GLY A 47 7.31 6.52 1.68
CA GLY A 47 7.82 7.17 0.46
C GLY A 47 6.99 8.37 0.01
N ARG A 48 6.48 9.16 0.94
CA ARG A 48 5.59 10.31 0.70
C ARG A 48 5.74 11.37 1.79
N ASP A 49 5.16 12.55 1.53
CA ASP A 49 5.03 13.59 2.55
C ASP A 49 3.92 13.26 3.56
N PRO A 50 4.01 13.76 4.81
CA PRO A 50 2.96 13.57 5.81
C PRO A 50 1.64 14.27 5.44
N GLY A 51 0.54 13.84 6.04
CA GLY A 51 -0.78 14.48 5.97
C GLY A 51 -1.63 14.11 4.74
N GLY A 52 -1.08 13.43 3.74
CA GLY A 52 -1.87 12.90 2.62
C GLY A 52 -2.66 11.65 2.99
N THR A 53 -3.62 11.25 2.13
CA THR A 53 -4.47 10.05 2.37
C THR A 53 -3.64 8.79 2.56
N GLY A 54 -2.53 8.63 1.83
CA GLY A 54 -1.63 7.49 2.01
C GLY A 54 -0.98 7.44 3.39
N ASP A 55 -0.63 8.58 3.98
CA ASP A 55 -0.14 8.67 5.36
C ASP A 55 -1.23 8.31 6.37
N MET A 56 -2.47 8.79 6.16
CA MET A 56 -3.60 8.47 7.03
C MET A 56 -3.88 6.95 7.08
N ARG A 57 -3.75 6.25 5.95
CA ARG A 57 -3.87 4.79 5.90
C ARG A 57 -2.83 4.09 6.77
N VAL A 58 -1.59 4.55 6.76
CA VAL A 58 -0.53 4.01 7.63
C VAL A 58 -0.84 4.30 9.09
N ARG A 59 -1.23 5.54 9.42
CA ARG A 59 -1.58 5.94 10.79
C ARG A 59 -2.74 5.14 11.35
N ALA A 60 -3.75 4.80 10.54
CA ALA A 60 -4.87 3.96 10.95
C ALA A 60 -4.42 2.56 11.37
N MET A 61 -3.36 2.02 10.77
CA MET A 61 -2.84 0.68 11.08
C MET A 61 -1.96 0.64 12.34
N MET A 62 -1.24 1.72 12.65
CA MET A 62 -0.19 1.71 13.69
C MET A 62 -0.66 1.19 15.06
N PRO A 63 -1.79 1.64 15.63
CA PRO A 63 -2.27 1.15 16.93
C PRO A 63 -2.57 -0.35 16.93
N PHE A 64 -3.08 -0.87 15.82
CA PHE A 64 -3.44 -2.27 15.67
C PHE A 64 -2.22 -3.15 15.45
N LEU A 65 -1.25 -2.70 14.66
CA LEU A 65 0.05 -3.37 14.54
C LEU A 65 0.75 -3.45 15.90
N GLN A 66 0.76 -2.36 16.67
CA GLN A 66 1.29 -2.36 18.03
C GLN A 66 0.59 -3.40 18.91
N LYS A 67 -0.75 -3.44 18.88
CA LYS A 67 -1.58 -4.39 19.64
C LYS A 67 -1.30 -5.84 19.27
N HIS A 68 -1.10 -6.12 17.98
CA HIS A 68 -1.03 -7.49 17.45
C HIS A 68 0.40 -8.05 17.33
N ILE A 69 1.44 -7.22 17.48
CA ILE A 69 2.83 -7.68 17.52
C ILE A 69 3.19 -8.00 18.98
N PRO A 70 3.60 -9.25 19.30
CA PRO A 70 4.00 -9.62 20.65
C PRO A 70 5.08 -8.72 21.22
N GLY A 71 4.90 -8.21 22.41
CA GLY A 71 5.79 -7.25 23.06
C GLY A 71 5.34 -5.79 22.94
N ASN A 72 4.25 -5.51 22.22
CA ASN A 72 3.68 -4.16 22.06
C ASN A 72 4.73 -3.09 21.71
N PRO A 73 5.49 -3.23 20.61
CA PRO A 73 6.54 -2.29 20.26
C PRO A 73 5.96 -0.89 20.02
N THR A 74 6.73 0.14 20.32
CA THR A 74 6.40 1.50 19.84
C THR A 74 6.49 1.54 18.32
N ILE A 75 5.51 2.13 17.64
CA ILE A 75 5.53 2.28 16.19
C ILE A 75 5.59 3.77 15.83
N VAL A 76 6.59 4.14 15.01
CA VAL A 76 6.81 5.52 14.57
C VAL A 76 6.90 5.61 13.04
N ASN A 77 6.63 6.79 12.49
CA ASN A 77 6.78 7.07 11.06
C ASN A 77 8.09 7.82 10.79
N GLU A 78 8.74 7.46 9.68
CA GLU A 78 9.81 8.20 9.03
C GLU A 78 9.36 8.52 7.60
N TYR A 79 9.64 9.74 7.11
CA TYR A 79 9.23 10.17 5.78
C TYR A 79 10.45 10.36 4.87
N VAL A 80 10.47 9.63 3.75
CA VAL A 80 11.54 9.68 2.73
C VAL A 80 10.89 9.92 1.36
N PRO A 81 10.34 11.13 1.12
CA PRO A 81 9.64 11.45 -0.11
C PRO A 81 10.58 11.57 -1.31
N GLY A 82 9.99 11.51 -2.51
CA GLY A 82 10.66 11.80 -3.78
C GLY A 82 10.98 10.59 -4.64
N GLY A 83 11.32 10.90 -5.91
CA GLY A 83 11.61 9.91 -6.93
C GLY A 83 10.45 8.94 -7.21
N GLY A 84 9.19 9.34 -7.04
CA GLY A 84 8.05 8.45 -7.25
C GLY A 84 8.08 7.20 -6.36
N SER A 85 8.44 7.34 -5.10
CA SER A 85 8.66 6.25 -4.11
C SER A 85 10.02 5.54 -4.19
N ARG A 86 10.83 5.77 -5.22
CA ARG A 86 12.13 5.09 -5.41
C ARG A 86 13.12 5.36 -4.26
N LYS A 87 13.15 6.59 -3.73
CA LYS A 87 14.06 6.92 -2.62
C LYS A 87 13.79 6.06 -1.39
N ALA A 88 12.53 5.96 -0.98
CA ALA A 88 12.15 5.13 0.16
C ALA A 88 12.38 3.64 -0.10
N ALA A 89 12.02 3.15 -1.30
CA ALA A 89 12.24 1.74 -1.66
C ALA A 89 13.74 1.38 -1.68
N ASN A 90 14.58 2.22 -2.28
CA ASN A 90 16.04 2.04 -2.26
C ASN A 90 16.59 2.06 -0.83
N HIS A 91 16.12 3.01 0.00
CA HIS A 91 16.54 3.13 1.39
C HIS A 91 16.21 1.86 2.18
N VAL A 92 14.97 1.38 2.11
CA VAL A 92 14.55 0.15 2.79
C VAL A 92 15.32 -1.06 2.28
N TYR A 93 15.60 -1.13 0.98
CA TYR A 93 16.29 -2.27 0.39
C TYR A 93 17.77 -2.36 0.76
N LYS A 94 18.48 -1.22 0.82
CA LYS A 94 19.96 -1.17 0.91
C LYS A 94 20.51 -0.61 2.20
N SER A 95 19.77 0.29 2.85
CA SER A 95 20.35 1.13 3.91
C SER A 95 19.87 0.75 5.30
N VAL A 96 18.73 0.10 5.43
CA VAL A 96 18.21 -0.34 6.74
C VAL A 96 18.77 -1.69 7.13
N ARG A 97 18.86 -1.94 8.44
CA ARG A 97 19.24 -3.25 8.96
C ARG A 97 18.08 -4.24 8.77
N PRO A 98 18.32 -5.47 8.30
CA PRO A 98 17.26 -6.46 8.14
C PRO A 98 16.95 -7.16 9.47
N ASP A 99 16.72 -6.41 10.54
CA ASP A 99 16.50 -6.91 11.89
C ASP A 99 15.01 -6.97 12.28
N GLY A 100 14.10 -6.61 11.36
CA GLY A 100 12.66 -6.57 11.58
C GLY A 100 12.16 -5.31 12.29
N LEU A 101 13.04 -4.33 12.59
CA LEU A 101 12.64 -3.07 13.24
C LEU A 101 12.36 -1.94 12.26
N THR A 102 12.55 -2.16 10.96
CA THR A 102 12.19 -1.18 9.93
C THR A 102 11.27 -1.82 8.91
N ILE A 103 10.08 -1.26 8.75
CA ILE A 103 9.07 -1.66 7.76
C ILE A 103 9.02 -0.56 6.70
N GLY A 104 9.11 -0.92 5.43
CA GLY A 104 8.90 0.01 4.32
C GLY A 104 7.43 0.13 3.94
N ASN A 105 6.96 1.34 3.68
CA ASN A 105 5.75 1.63 2.93
C ASN A 105 6.07 2.68 1.85
N PRO A 106 6.88 2.32 0.83
CA PRO A 106 7.36 3.26 -0.17
C PRO A 106 6.24 3.89 -1.00
N GLY A 107 5.14 3.17 -1.17
CA GLY A 107 4.02 3.55 -2.01
C GLY A 107 4.02 2.83 -3.36
N LEU A 108 2.96 3.04 -4.13
CA LEU A 108 2.68 2.32 -5.37
C LEU A 108 3.78 2.49 -6.43
N GLY A 109 4.42 3.65 -6.50
CA GLY A 109 5.51 3.93 -7.44
C GLY A 109 6.73 3.00 -7.30
N MET A 110 6.90 2.33 -6.16
CA MET A 110 7.90 1.28 -6.00
C MET A 110 7.74 0.18 -7.05
N VAL A 111 6.52 -0.31 -7.23
CA VAL A 111 6.22 -1.43 -8.13
C VAL A 111 6.37 -1.00 -9.58
N SER A 112 5.69 0.08 -9.97
CA SER A 112 5.72 0.58 -11.36
C SER A 112 7.13 0.99 -11.80
N SER A 113 7.88 1.69 -10.94
CA SER A 113 9.26 2.12 -11.28
C SER A 113 10.19 0.93 -11.56
N ALA A 114 10.09 -0.15 -10.79
CA ALA A 114 10.91 -1.34 -11.01
C ALA A 114 10.53 -2.07 -12.30
N LEU A 115 9.24 -2.30 -12.52
CA LEU A 115 8.75 -3.03 -13.71
C LEU A 115 8.94 -2.24 -15.00
N LEU A 116 8.92 -0.92 -14.93
CA LEU A 116 9.18 -0.04 -16.07
C LEU A 116 10.69 0.22 -16.30
N GLY A 117 11.57 -0.36 -15.48
CA GLY A 117 13.01 -0.15 -15.58
C GLY A 117 13.40 1.33 -15.46
N GLU A 118 12.80 2.05 -14.49
CA GLU A 118 13.09 3.46 -14.27
C GLU A 118 14.54 3.66 -13.77
N PRO A 119 15.27 4.69 -14.28
CA PRO A 119 16.60 5.01 -13.78
C PRO A 119 16.60 5.27 -12.27
N GLY A 120 17.64 4.81 -11.58
CA GLY A 120 17.80 4.98 -10.13
C GLY A 120 17.02 3.98 -9.28
N VAL A 121 16.32 2.99 -9.86
CA VAL A 121 15.86 1.81 -9.14
C VAL A 121 17.07 0.92 -8.83
N THR A 122 17.28 0.65 -7.55
CA THR A 122 18.40 -0.18 -7.08
C THR A 122 17.94 -1.32 -6.17
N TYR A 123 16.64 -1.57 -6.14
CA TYR A 123 16.00 -2.67 -5.41
C TYR A 123 15.45 -3.70 -6.41
N ASP A 124 15.22 -4.90 -5.90
CA ASP A 124 14.61 -6.01 -6.60
C ASP A 124 13.29 -6.34 -5.91
N LEU A 125 12.16 -6.26 -6.66
CA LEU A 125 10.83 -6.53 -6.12
C LEU A 125 10.70 -7.95 -5.58
N ASP A 126 11.36 -8.91 -6.22
CA ASP A 126 11.24 -10.33 -5.86
C ASP A 126 12.02 -10.70 -4.59
N LYS A 127 12.84 -9.77 -4.06
CA LYS A 127 13.65 -9.99 -2.84
C LYS A 127 13.10 -9.36 -1.57
N PHE A 128 12.09 -8.51 -1.68
CA PHE A 128 11.40 -8.01 -0.51
C PHE A 128 10.50 -9.08 0.11
N PHE A 129 10.30 -9.01 1.42
CA PHE A 129 9.25 -9.74 2.09
C PHE A 129 8.01 -8.87 2.18
N TYR A 130 6.91 -9.31 1.58
CA TYR A 130 5.66 -8.58 1.55
C TYR A 130 4.83 -8.83 2.81
N LEU A 131 4.30 -7.75 3.38
CA LEU A 131 3.44 -7.75 4.57
C LEU A 131 1.98 -7.46 4.24
N GLY A 132 1.66 -7.35 2.96
CA GLY A 132 0.34 -7.00 2.48
C GLY A 132 0.14 -5.50 2.28
N SER A 133 -1.12 -5.14 2.03
CA SER A 133 -1.59 -3.77 1.84
C SER A 133 -2.98 -3.61 2.46
N PRO A 134 -3.33 -2.51 3.11
CA PRO A 134 -4.70 -2.26 3.58
C PRO A 134 -5.65 -1.85 2.45
N PHE A 135 -5.13 -1.69 1.23
CA PHE A 135 -5.79 -1.00 0.16
C PHE A 135 -5.41 -1.59 -1.20
N SER A 136 -6.30 -2.37 -1.79
CA SER A 136 -6.14 -3.04 -3.09
C SER A 136 -7.22 -2.68 -4.11
N SER A 137 -8.36 -2.10 -3.69
CA SER A 137 -9.31 -1.47 -4.60
C SER A 137 -9.07 0.04 -4.66
N HIS A 138 -9.42 0.67 -5.77
CA HIS A 138 -9.16 2.09 -5.95
C HIS A 138 -10.03 2.71 -7.04
N HIS A 139 -10.51 3.91 -6.76
CA HIS A 139 -11.22 4.74 -7.74
C HIS A 139 -10.45 6.05 -7.90
N ALA A 140 -9.58 6.12 -8.92
CA ALA A 140 -8.94 7.37 -9.29
C ALA A 140 -9.90 8.19 -10.15
N ILE A 141 -10.03 9.47 -9.81
CA ILE A 141 -10.96 10.39 -10.47
C ILE A 141 -10.19 11.56 -11.06
N PHE A 142 -10.55 11.99 -12.26
CA PHE A 142 -10.01 13.19 -12.87
C PHE A 142 -10.97 14.36 -12.64
N VAL A 143 -10.43 15.43 -12.07
CA VAL A 143 -11.21 16.65 -11.73
C VAL A 143 -10.54 17.88 -12.30
N SER A 144 -11.36 18.91 -12.62
CA SER A 144 -10.90 20.26 -12.92
C SER A 144 -11.57 21.28 -12.02
N ARG A 145 -10.91 22.41 -11.75
CA ARG A 145 -11.55 23.52 -11.04
C ARG A 145 -12.69 24.13 -11.90
N LYS A 146 -13.76 24.53 -11.26
CA LYS A 146 -14.95 25.05 -11.94
C LYS A 146 -14.66 26.27 -12.82
N GLU A 147 -13.84 27.18 -12.31
CA GLU A 147 -13.48 28.44 -12.97
C GLU A 147 -12.59 28.24 -14.22
N ALA A 148 -12.04 27.03 -14.43
CA ALA A 148 -11.35 26.71 -15.67
C ALA A 148 -12.31 26.55 -16.88
N GLY A 149 -13.63 26.45 -16.62
CA GLY A 149 -14.63 26.32 -17.67
C GLY A 149 -14.63 25.00 -18.41
N LEU A 150 -13.95 23.97 -17.86
CA LEU A 150 -13.72 22.66 -18.48
C LEU A 150 -14.83 21.64 -18.11
N SER A 151 -16.09 22.04 -18.18
CA SER A 151 -17.21 21.35 -17.53
C SER A 151 -17.59 19.97 -18.12
N ASN A 152 -17.01 19.55 -19.22
CA ASN A 152 -17.26 18.24 -19.83
C ASN A 152 -16.07 17.77 -20.68
N ILE A 153 -16.13 16.53 -21.19
CA ILE A 153 -15.05 15.90 -21.98
C ILE A 153 -14.75 16.64 -23.28
N GLU A 154 -15.77 17.21 -23.93
CA GLU A 154 -15.63 17.97 -25.18
C GLU A 154 -14.81 19.26 -24.93
N LYS A 155 -15.11 19.99 -23.88
CA LYS A 155 -14.36 21.19 -23.48
C LYS A 155 -12.95 20.86 -23.04
N LEU A 156 -12.74 19.75 -22.29
CA LEU A 156 -11.41 19.24 -21.97
C LEU A 156 -10.59 18.99 -23.22
N ARG A 157 -11.16 18.30 -24.22
CA ARG A 157 -10.50 18.02 -25.50
C ARG A 157 -10.25 19.24 -26.38
N ALA A 158 -11.12 20.24 -26.27
CA ALA A 158 -10.99 21.48 -27.03
C ALA A 158 -9.90 22.41 -26.48
N ALA A 159 -9.73 22.40 -25.15
CA ALA A 159 -8.77 23.25 -24.47
C ALA A 159 -7.33 22.77 -24.73
N GLU A 160 -6.40 23.71 -24.78
CA GLU A 160 -4.98 23.50 -25.01
C GLU A 160 -4.17 23.93 -23.77
N GLY A 161 -3.11 23.19 -23.47
CA GLY A 161 -2.17 23.56 -22.41
C GLY A 161 -2.73 23.44 -20.99
N ILE A 162 -3.75 22.61 -20.73
CA ILE A 162 -4.32 22.38 -19.40
C ILE A 162 -3.21 21.99 -18.42
N ARG A 163 -3.10 22.73 -17.29
CA ARG A 163 -2.13 22.48 -16.22
C ARG A 163 -2.65 21.38 -15.31
N ILE A 164 -1.98 20.23 -15.29
CA ILE A 164 -2.38 19.07 -14.50
C ILE A 164 -1.39 18.90 -13.35
N GLY A 165 -1.88 18.99 -12.11
CA GLY A 165 -1.07 18.88 -10.91
C GLY A 165 -0.77 17.45 -10.50
N GLY A 166 0.46 17.23 -10.00
CA GLY A 166 0.91 15.96 -9.44
C GLY A 166 1.96 16.15 -8.35
N GLN A 167 2.25 15.11 -7.56
CA GLN A 167 3.24 15.20 -6.49
C GLN A 167 4.66 15.21 -7.07
N SER A 168 5.13 14.11 -7.58
CA SER A 168 6.42 13.99 -8.25
C SER A 168 6.31 13.06 -9.45
N VAL A 169 7.23 13.19 -10.40
CA VAL A 169 7.32 12.27 -11.54
C VAL A 169 7.40 10.83 -11.02
N GLY A 170 6.60 9.94 -11.60
CA GLY A 170 6.49 8.53 -11.20
C GLY A 170 5.61 8.29 -9.97
N PHE A 171 5.11 9.31 -9.28
CA PHE A 171 4.12 9.11 -8.22
C PHE A 171 2.72 8.80 -8.80
N SER A 172 1.91 8.01 -8.07
CA SER A 172 0.63 7.51 -8.58
C SER A 172 -0.30 8.59 -9.11
N THR A 173 -0.49 9.70 -8.38
CA THR A 173 -1.36 10.80 -8.82
C THR A 173 -0.85 11.51 -10.07
N TYR A 174 0.47 11.57 -10.25
CA TYR A 174 1.09 12.09 -11.46
C TYR A 174 0.85 11.16 -12.65
N ILE A 175 1.11 9.85 -12.49
CA ILE A 175 0.89 8.84 -13.53
C ILE A 175 -0.58 8.81 -13.94
N GLU A 176 -1.50 8.82 -12.98
CA GLU A 176 -2.94 8.85 -13.25
C GLU A 176 -3.37 10.10 -14.00
N GLY A 177 -2.88 11.28 -13.60
CA GLY A 177 -3.15 12.53 -14.32
C GLY A 177 -2.70 12.47 -15.78
N ARG A 178 -1.53 11.89 -16.04
CA ARG A 178 -1.01 11.68 -17.40
C ARG A 178 -1.81 10.63 -18.17
N LEU A 179 -2.24 9.57 -17.50
CA LEU A 179 -3.05 8.52 -18.12
C LEU A 179 -4.43 9.05 -18.52
N PHE A 180 -5.08 9.86 -17.66
CA PHE A 180 -6.30 10.58 -18.00
C PHE A 180 -6.09 11.49 -19.21
N ALA A 181 -5.03 12.31 -19.20
CA ALA A 181 -4.72 13.19 -20.31
C ALA A 181 -4.50 12.42 -21.63
N TYR A 182 -3.76 11.32 -21.57
CA TYR A 182 -3.49 10.45 -22.72
C TYR A 182 -4.77 9.85 -23.28
N LEU A 183 -5.57 9.15 -22.46
CA LEU A 183 -6.75 8.42 -22.94
C LEU A 183 -7.93 9.34 -23.29
N ILE A 184 -8.12 10.44 -22.61
CA ILE A 184 -9.12 11.45 -22.99
C ILE A 184 -8.68 12.15 -24.29
N GLY A 185 -7.38 12.30 -24.53
CA GLY A 185 -6.82 12.96 -25.70
C GLY A 185 -6.75 14.47 -25.54
N LEU A 186 -6.17 14.93 -24.41
CA LEU A 186 -5.97 16.35 -24.15
C LEU A 186 -4.87 16.92 -25.05
N LYS A 187 -5.03 18.18 -25.49
CA LYS A 187 -4.08 18.89 -26.34
C LYS A 187 -3.01 19.57 -25.50
N GLU A 188 -1.74 19.22 -25.74
CA GLU A 188 -0.55 19.82 -25.11
C GLU A 188 -0.66 20.00 -23.59
N PRO A 189 -1.09 18.97 -22.81
CA PRO A 189 -1.25 19.11 -21.38
C PRO A 189 0.10 19.41 -20.71
N ARG A 190 0.10 20.29 -19.71
CA ARG A 190 1.28 20.67 -18.93
C ARG A 190 1.21 20.02 -17.56
N PHE A 191 2.25 19.27 -17.18
CA PHE A 191 2.28 18.57 -15.90
C PHE A 191 3.12 19.36 -14.89
N VAL A 192 2.48 19.81 -13.80
CA VAL A 192 3.08 20.63 -12.75
C VAL A 192 3.29 19.75 -11.52
N THR A 193 4.54 19.65 -11.06
CA THR A 193 4.92 18.81 -9.91
C THR A 193 5.61 19.61 -8.83
N GLY A 194 5.82 18.97 -7.66
CA GLY A 194 6.51 19.58 -6.50
C GLY A 194 5.60 19.84 -5.31
N TYR A 195 4.34 19.43 -5.39
CA TYR A 195 3.36 19.57 -4.32
C TYR A 195 3.29 18.33 -3.44
N GLY A 196 3.11 18.51 -2.13
CA GLY A 196 2.67 17.44 -1.24
C GLY A 196 1.23 17.01 -1.55
N GLY A 197 0.87 15.77 -1.17
CA GLY A 197 -0.47 15.24 -1.47
C GLY A 197 -1.64 16.07 -0.91
N ALA A 198 -1.42 16.75 0.23
CA ALA A 198 -2.40 17.64 0.83
C ALA A 198 -2.46 19.01 0.17
N GLU A 199 -1.37 19.46 -0.43
CA GLU A 199 -1.26 20.79 -1.06
C GLU A 199 -1.96 20.86 -2.41
N LEU A 200 -2.11 19.74 -3.09
CA LEU A 200 -2.73 19.70 -4.43
C LEU A 200 -4.17 20.21 -4.47
N ASP A 201 -4.91 20.08 -3.37
CA ASP A 201 -6.32 20.54 -3.32
C ASP A 201 -6.42 22.07 -3.26
N PRO A 202 -5.74 22.77 -2.34
CA PRO A 202 -5.78 24.23 -2.33
C PRO A 202 -5.14 24.88 -3.56
N VAL A 203 -4.07 24.31 -4.16
CA VAL A 203 -3.46 24.88 -5.38
C VAL A 203 -4.39 24.73 -6.59
N LEU A 204 -5.21 23.66 -6.66
CA LEU A 204 -6.27 23.55 -7.65
C LEU A 204 -7.28 24.68 -7.52
N LEU A 205 -7.80 24.90 -6.32
CA LEU A 205 -8.81 25.94 -6.07
C LEU A 205 -8.27 27.37 -6.27
N ARG A 206 -6.98 27.61 -5.98
CA ARG A 206 -6.34 28.90 -6.27
C ARG A 206 -6.00 29.12 -7.76
N GLY A 207 -6.16 28.09 -8.60
CA GLY A 207 -5.91 28.18 -10.02
C GLY A 207 -4.43 28.14 -10.42
N GLU A 208 -3.56 27.63 -9.56
CA GLU A 208 -2.16 27.33 -9.91
C GLU A 208 -2.08 26.16 -10.90
N ILE A 209 -3.01 25.20 -10.77
CA ILE A 209 -3.28 24.12 -11.71
C ILE A 209 -4.76 24.15 -12.12
N ASP A 210 -5.09 23.57 -13.26
CA ASP A 210 -6.46 23.57 -13.78
C ASP A 210 -7.18 22.26 -13.52
N ALA A 211 -6.42 21.15 -13.41
CA ALA A 211 -6.94 19.81 -13.20
C ALA A 211 -5.96 18.93 -12.41
N ARG A 212 -6.44 17.83 -11.90
CA ARG A 212 -5.62 16.79 -11.28
C ARG A 212 -6.31 15.44 -11.25
N ALA A 213 -5.53 14.36 -11.08
CA ALA A 213 -6.07 13.11 -10.59
C ALA A 213 -6.12 13.12 -9.06
N THR A 214 -7.18 12.52 -8.51
CA THR A 214 -7.38 12.30 -7.08
C THR A 214 -8.07 10.96 -6.85
N SER A 215 -8.31 10.55 -5.62
CA SER A 215 -9.07 9.34 -5.32
C SER A 215 -10.41 9.67 -4.67
N ALA A 216 -11.40 8.79 -4.82
CA ALA A 216 -12.73 8.97 -4.25
C ALA A 216 -12.69 9.19 -2.73
N ASP A 217 -11.91 8.37 -2.01
CA ASP A 217 -11.71 8.52 -0.56
C ASP A 217 -11.09 9.88 -0.18
N THR A 218 -10.18 10.40 -1.00
CA THR A 218 -9.61 11.75 -0.80
C THR A 218 -10.67 12.83 -0.95
N VAL A 219 -11.55 12.72 -1.94
CA VAL A 219 -12.67 13.69 -2.13
C VAL A 219 -13.58 13.66 -0.91
N HIS A 220 -14.02 12.48 -0.47
CA HIS A 220 -14.91 12.36 0.70
C HIS A 220 -14.30 12.90 1.99
N ARG A 221 -13.04 12.56 2.25
CA ARG A 221 -12.41 12.90 3.52
C ARG A 221 -11.93 14.34 3.60
N ARG A 222 -11.34 14.85 2.53
CA ARG A 222 -10.65 16.15 2.56
C ARG A 222 -11.43 17.27 1.91
N ASN A 223 -12.28 16.91 0.96
CA ASN A 223 -12.93 17.88 0.09
C ASN A 223 -14.44 17.59 -0.06
N PRO A 224 -15.21 17.39 1.05
CA PRO A 224 -16.65 17.15 0.94
C PRO A 224 -17.37 18.31 0.23
N ASP A 225 -16.89 19.53 0.39
CA ASP A 225 -17.38 20.72 -0.31
C ASP A 225 -17.34 20.60 -1.84
N TRP A 226 -16.45 19.76 -2.39
CA TRP A 226 -16.40 19.54 -3.84
C TRP A 226 -17.68 18.88 -4.36
N LEU A 227 -18.26 18.01 -3.55
CA LEU A 227 -19.54 17.35 -3.84
C LEU A 227 -20.74 18.27 -3.56
N GLU A 228 -20.72 18.96 -2.42
CA GLU A 228 -21.84 19.78 -1.95
C GLU A 228 -21.97 21.12 -2.68
N LYS A 229 -20.83 21.80 -2.90
CA LYS A 229 -20.79 23.16 -3.48
C LYS A 229 -20.42 23.18 -4.96
N HIS A 230 -20.13 22.01 -5.56
CA HIS A 230 -19.78 21.87 -6.99
C HIS A 230 -18.64 22.81 -7.44
N VAL A 231 -17.61 22.97 -6.60
CA VAL A 231 -16.45 23.83 -6.90
C VAL A 231 -15.47 23.20 -7.89
N VAL A 232 -15.66 21.94 -8.23
CA VAL A 232 -14.92 21.20 -9.27
C VAL A 232 -15.89 20.48 -10.21
N ASP A 233 -15.42 20.18 -11.41
CA ASP A 233 -16.07 19.28 -12.35
C ASP A 233 -15.38 17.91 -12.32
N PHE A 234 -16.16 16.83 -12.22
CA PHE A 234 -15.70 15.44 -12.24
C PHE A 234 -15.86 14.89 -13.66
N HIS A 235 -14.81 14.27 -14.23
CA HIS A 235 -14.80 13.96 -15.67
C HIS A 235 -14.78 12.47 -15.99
N ALA A 236 -13.97 11.71 -15.30
CA ALA A 236 -13.81 10.28 -15.55
C ALA A 236 -13.24 9.57 -14.32
N VAL A 237 -13.39 8.26 -14.28
CA VAL A 237 -12.90 7.40 -13.19
C VAL A 237 -12.07 6.25 -13.75
N ILE A 238 -11.06 5.81 -12.99
CA ILE A 238 -10.40 4.51 -13.17
C ILE A 238 -10.95 3.59 -12.08
N GLU A 239 -11.66 2.55 -12.47
CA GLU A 239 -12.21 1.55 -11.55
C GLU A 239 -11.18 0.43 -11.32
N VAL A 240 -10.90 0.12 -10.05
CA VAL A 240 -10.05 -1.00 -9.63
C VAL A 240 -10.73 -1.72 -8.46
N PRO A 241 -11.23 -2.92 -8.66
CA PRO A 241 -11.30 -3.71 -9.90
C PRO A 241 -12.18 -3.08 -11.00
N LYS A 242 -11.94 -3.47 -12.25
CA LYS A 242 -12.76 -3.03 -13.38
C LYS A 242 -14.21 -3.48 -13.22
N GLY A 243 -15.15 -2.56 -13.43
CA GLY A 243 -16.59 -2.81 -13.33
C GLY A 243 -17.17 -2.55 -11.93
N GLU A 244 -16.32 -2.34 -10.92
CA GLU A 244 -16.75 -1.96 -9.58
C GLU A 244 -16.95 -0.44 -9.52
N LYS A 245 -18.21 -0.02 -9.58
CA LYS A 245 -18.56 1.41 -9.58
C LYS A 245 -18.51 1.98 -8.17
N HIS A 246 -17.92 3.16 -8.04
CA HIS A 246 -17.96 3.87 -6.77
C HIS A 246 -19.37 4.42 -6.48
N PRO A 247 -19.95 4.19 -5.27
CA PRO A 247 -21.32 4.59 -4.96
C PRO A 247 -21.62 6.09 -5.19
N THR A 248 -20.66 6.96 -4.90
CA THR A 248 -20.81 8.42 -5.08
C THR A 248 -20.67 8.86 -6.53
N PHE A 249 -19.97 8.09 -7.36
CA PHE A 249 -19.67 8.44 -8.74
C PHE A 249 -20.17 7.38 -9.76
N PRO A 250 -21.42 6.90 -9.63
CA PRO A 250 -21.91 5.76 -10.43
C PRO A 250 -22.02 6.09 -11.93
N ASN A 251 -22.13 7.37 -12.27
CA ASN A 251 -22.36 7.86 -13.62
C ASN A 251 -21.11 8.43 -14.30
N LEU A 252 -19.96 8.50 -13.60
CA LEU A 252 -18.73 8.91 -14.25
C LEU A 252 -18.30 7.87 -15.29
N PRO A 253 -17.92 8.30 -16.51
CA PRO A 253 -17.39 7.38 -17.50
C PRO A 253 -16.09 6.74 -16.99
N GLU A 254 -16.00 5.43 -17.13
CA GLU A 254 -14.77 4.71 -16.86
C GLU A 254 -13.73 5.07 -17.94
N LEU A 255 -12.48 5.34 -17.52
CA LEU A 255 -11.44 5.88 -18.41
C LEU A 255 -11.16 4.99 -19.61
N GLU A 256 -11.24 3.66 -19.47
CA GLU A 256 -11.06 2.74 -20.60
C GLU A 256 -12.12 2.89 -21.69
N SER A 257 -13.28 3.52 -21.42
CA SER A 257 -14.27 3.81 -22.45
C SER A 257 -13.75 4.78 -23.52
N PHE A 258 -12.69 5.53 -23.21
CA PHE A 258 -11.99 6.41 -24.18
C PHE A 258 -10.88 5.69 -24.96
N ALA A 259 -10.63 4.40 -24.71
CA ALA A 259 -9.63 3.61 -25.41
C ALA A 259 -10.00 3.47 -26.90
N LYS A 260 -9.04 3.77 -27.80
CA LYS A 260 -9.22 3.67 -29.25
C LYS A 260 -8.57 2.42 -29.85
N SER A 261 -7.74 1.75 -29.08
CA SER A 261 -6.94 0.60 -29.55
C SER A 261 -6.85 -0.49 -28.50
N GLU A 262 -6.43 -1.68 -28.91
CA GLU A 262 -6.11 -2.76 -27.97
C GLU A 262 -4.89 -2.39 -27.10
N LYS A 263 -3.95 -1.60 -27.60
CA LYS A 263 -2.84 -1.06 -26.80
C LYS A 263 -3.34 -0.21 -25.63
N ASP A 264 -4.31 0.66 -25.88
CA ASP A 264 -4.91 1.49 -24.82
C ASP A 264 -5.52 0.60 -23.72
N ARG A 265 -6.23 -0.48 -24.10
CA ARG A 265 -6.81 -1.42 -23.15
C ARG A 265 -5.75 -2.18 -22.33
N LYS A 266 -4.67 -2.61 -23.00
CA LYS A 266 -3.53 -3.25 -22.32
C LYS A 266 -2.82 -2.30 -21.34
N ILE A 267 -2.70 -1.02 -21.68
CA ILE A 267 -2.17 0.04 -20.79
C ILE A 267 -3.06 0.14 -19.54
N MET A 268 -4.39 0.13 -19.71
CA MET A 268 -5.32 0.16 -18.56
C MET A 268 -5.24 -1.12 -17.72
N THR A 269 -5.06 -2.28 -18.34
CA THR A 269 -4.83 -3.55 -17.63
C THR A 269 -3.57 -3.47 -16.76
N MET A 270 -2.46 -2.97 -17.31
CA MET A 270 -1.21 -2.77 -16.56
C MET A 270 -1.39 -1.76 -15.41
N GLN A 271 -2.09 -0.65 -15.65
CA GLN A 271 -2.39 0.32 -14.60
C GLN A 271 -3.18 -0.31 -13.45
N ARG A 272 -4.23 -1.09 -13.76
CA ARG A 272 -5.02 -1.78 -12.74
C ARG A 272 -4.19 -2.79 -11.97
N ALA A 273 -3.35 -3.56 -12.65
CA ALA A 273 -2.43 -4.51 -12.00
C ALA A 273 -1.50 -3.79 -11.00
N PHE A 274 -0.93 -2.65 -11.38
CA PHE A 274 -0.16 -1.82 -10.46
C PHE A 274 -1.01 -1.35 -9.25
N ARG A 275 -2.27 -0.99 -9.49
CA ARG A 275 -3.14 -0.48 -8.42
C ARG A 275 -3.61 -1.58 -7.46
N VAL A 276 -3.89 -2.79 -7.96
CA VAL A 276 -4.21 -3.96 -7.13
C VAL A 276 -3.04 -4.33 -6.21
N ALA A 277 -1.79 -4.16 -6.68
CA ALA A 277 -0.61 -4.29 -5.82
C ALA A 277 -0.64 -3.31 -4.62
N GLY A 278 -1.50 -2.29 -4.66
CA GLY A 278 -1.81 -1.43 -3.54
C GLY A 278 -0.62 -0.60 -3.06
N GLN A 279 -0.62 -0.31 -1.76
CA GLN A 279 0.48 0.39 -1.09
C GLN A 279 1.28 -0.63 -0.27
N PRO A 280 2.32 -1.27 -0.85
CA PRO A 280 3.00 -2.38 -0.22
C PRO A 280 3.63 -1.99 1.12
N PHE A 281 3.40 -2.81 2.14
CA PHE A 281 4.26 -2.88 3.29
C PHE A 281 5.28 -3.99 3.04
N VAL A 282 6.54 -3.70 3.30
CA VAL A 282 7.64 -4.62 3.01
C VAL A 282 8.69 -4.63 4.11
N LEU A 283 9.39 -5.77 4.25
CA LEU A 283 10.64 -5.85 4.97
C LEU A 283 11.81 -6.02 3.99
N PRO A 284 13.01 -5.54 4.35
CA PRO A 284 14.21 -5.69 3.53
C PRO A 284 14.60 -7.17 3.40
N PRO A 285 15.31 -7.54 2.31
CA PRO A 285 15.88 -8.89 2.18
C PRO A 285 16.84 -9.19 3.32
N GLY A 286 16.87 -10.45 3.75
CA GLY A 286 17.70 -10.89 4.86
C GLY A 286 17.08 -10.75 6.25
N THR A 287 15.84 -10.25 6.37
CA THR A 287 15.12 -10.25 7.64
C THR A 287 14.98 -11.68 8.17
N PRO A 288 15.36 -11.96 9.44
CA PRO A 288 15.25 -13.30 10.03
C PRO A 288 13.83 -13.83 10.01
N LYS A 289 13.70 -15.12 9.69
CA LYS A 289 12.38 -15.76 9.50
C LYS A 289 11.46 -15.65 10.72
N ASP A 290 11.98 -15.80 11.92
CA ASP A 290 11.23 -15.69 13.18
C ASP A 290 10.58 -14.31 13.33
N ARG A 291 11.30 -13.25 12.96
CA ARG A 291 10.80 -11.87 13.00
C ARG A 291 9.82 -11.59 11.86
N LEU A 292 10.12 -12.10 10.66
CA LEU A 292 9.21 -12.02 9.52
C LEU A 292 7.85 -12.66 9.85
N ASP A 293 7.85 -13.87 10.38
CA ASP A 293 6.63 -14.61 10.71
C ASP A 293 5.78 -13.84 11.75
N ILE A 294 6.42 -13.29 12.79
CA ILE A 294 5.73 -12.49 13.81
C ILE A 294 5.11 -11.23 13.21
N ILE A 295 5.84 -10.51 12.37
CA ILE A 295 5.35 -9.26 11.75
C ILE A 295 4.23 -9.58 10.77
N GLN A 296 4.39 -10.57 9.89
CA GLN A 296 3.33 -10.98 8.96
C GLN A 296 2.04 -11.37 9.69
N GLU A 297 2.16 -12.10 10.79
CA GLU A 297 1.00 -12.46 11.62
C GLU A 297 0.36 -11.23 12.26
N GLY A 298 1.16 -10.26 12.73
CA GLY A 298 0.68 -8.96 13.21
C GLY A 298 -0.13 -8.21 12.15
N PHE A 299 0.34 -8.20 10.91
CA PHE A 299 -0.39 -7.61 9.77
C PHE A 299 -1.67 -8.38 9.46
N ARG A 300 -1.66 -9.73 9.40
CA ARG A 300 -2.88 -10.53 9.19
C ARG A 300 -3.93 -10.26 10.26
N LYS A 301 -3.54 -10.21 11.53
CA LYS A 301 -4.44 -9.88 12.63
C LYS A 301 -4.99 -8.46 12.52
N THR A 302 -4.16 -7.50 12.15
CA THR A 302 -4.58 -6.11 11.92
C THR A 302 -5.62 -6.04 10.80
N TYR A 303 -5.37 -6.67 9.66
CA TYR A 303 -6.30 -6.66 8.52
C TYR A 303 -7.64 -7.34 8.82
N ASN A 304 -7.68 -8.29 9.75
CA ASN A 304 -8.89 -8.97 10.18
C ASN A 304 -9.55 -8.35 11.43
N ASP A 305 -8.96 -7.29 12.03
CA ASP A 305 -9.51 -6.65 13.23
C ASP A 305 -10.68 -5.71 12.85
N PRO A 306 -11.92 -5.98 13.31
CA PRO A 306 -13.06 -5.12 12.99
C PRO A 306 -12.91 -3.68 13.48
N GLU A 307 -12.19 -3.44 14.57
CA GLU A 307 -11.95 -2.09 15.07
C GLU A 307 -10.96 -1.34 14.17
N PHE A 308 -9.99 -2.05 13.55
CA PHE A 308 -9.17 -1.45 12.51
C PHE A 308 -10.02 -0.99 11.32
N HIS A 309 -10.98 -1.78 10.87
CA HIS A 309 -11.87 -1.39 9.76
C HIS A 309 -12.65 -0.11 10.09
N LYS A 310 -13.18 0.01 11.30
CA LYS A 310 -13.88 1.22 11.76
C LYS A 310 -12.97 2.45 11.80
N GLU A 311 -11.78 2.31 12.39
CA GLU A 311 -10.84 3.44 12.49
C GLU A 311 -10.28 3.83 11.12
N TYR A 312 -10.00 2.85 10.26
CA TYR A 312 -9.57 3.10 8.89
C TYR A 312 -10.63 3.90 8.15
N LYS A 313 -11.90 3.47 8.16
CA LYS A 313 -13.01 4.18 7.54
C LYS A 313 -13.19 5.60 8.08
N LYS A 314 -13.08 5.79 9.39
CA LYS A 314 -13.15 7.10 10.03
C LYS A 314 -12.04 8.03 9.54
N LEU A 315 -10.81 7.54 9.35
CA LEU A 315 -9.67 8.35 8.93
C LEU A 315 -9.59 8.57 7.42
N THR A 316 -10.07 7.62 6.61
CA THR A 316 -9.94 7.65 5.15
C THR A 316 -11.24 7.92 4.41
N ALA A 317 -12.38 7.82 5.10
CA ALA A 317 -13.75 7.87 4.56
C ALA A 317 -14.06 6.71 3.58
N ASP A 318 -13.27 5.63 3.60
CA ASP A 318 -13.45 4.46 2.75
C ASP A 318 -13.20 3.18 3.54
N ASP A 319 -13.79 2.07 3.12
CA ASP A 319 -13.55 0.78 3.74
C ASP A 319 -12.16 0.24 3.34
N PRO A 320 -11.43 -0.42 4.24
CA PRO A 320 -10.20 -1.08 3.85
C PRO A 320 -10.50 -2.26 2.92
N THR A 321 -9.62 -2.45 1.94
CA THR A 321 -9.65 -3.60 1.02
C THR A 321 -8.33 -4.37 1.15
N PRO A 322 -8.14 -5.12 2.25
CA PRO A 322 -6.85 -5.70 2.57
C PRO A 322 -6.40 -6.75 1.55
N LEU A 323 -5.14 -6.67 1.17
CA LEU A 323 -4.44 -7.73 0.45
C LEU A 323 -3.46 -8.40 1.43
N MET A 324 -3.71 -9.65 1.76
CA MET A 324 -2.90 -10.42 2.73
C MET A 324 -1.47 -10.64 2.22
N PRO A 325 -0.47 -10.88 3.09
CA PRO A 325 0.93 -11.00 2.69
C PRO A 325 1.18 -11.93 1.50
N ASP A 326 0.66 -13.16 1.57
CA ASP A 326 0.88 -14.18 0.51
C ASP A 326 0.19 -13.80 -0.81
N ALA A 327 -1.04 -13.27 -0.72
CA ALA A 327 -1.78 -12.79 -1.87
C ALA A 327 -1.09 -11.57 -2.51
N HIS A 328 -0.47 -10.71 -1.69
CA HIS A 328 0.25 -9.54 -2.16
C HIS A 328 1.52 -9.94 -2.95
N GLU A 329 2.31 -10.85 -2.40
CA GLU A 329 3.49 -11.38 -3.09
C GLU A 329 3.11 -12.01 -4.44
N LYS A 330 2.06 -12.84 -4.47
CA LYS A 330 1.51 -13.42 -5.69
C LYS A 330 1.10 -12.33 -6.68
N THR A 331 0.35 -11.32 -6.24
CA THR A 331 -0.10 -10.21 -7.09
C THR A 331 1.09 -9.49 -7.75
N ILE A 332 2.17 -9.22 -7.01
CA ILE A 332 3.39 -8.58 -7.54
C ILE A 332 4.03 -9.44 -8.64
N ARG A 333 4.11 -10.74 -8.44
CA ARG A 333 4.73 -11.67 -9.40
C ARG A 333 3.91 -11.84 -10.68
N GLU A 334 2.59 -11.71 -10.59
CA GLU A 334 1.65 -11.90 -11.70
C GLU A 334 1.38 -10.63 -12.52
N ILE A 335 1.99 -9.48 -12.19
CA ILE A 335 1.82 -8.25 -12.97
C ILE A 335 2.27 -8.47 -14.40
N PRO A 336 1.44 -8.13 -15.42
CA PRO A 336 1.81 -8.27 -16.83
C PRO A 336 3.11 -7.53 -17.16
N ARG A 337 4.02 -8.20 -17.86
CA ARG A 337 5.35 -7.66 -18.23
C ARG A 337 5.52 -7.62 -19.75
N ASP A 338 4.47 -7.21 -20.50
CA ASP A 338 4.53 -7.01 -21.94
C ASP A 338 5.52 -5.85 -22.25
N PRO A 339 6.65 -6.09 -22.96
CA PRO A 339 7.68 -5.07 -23.15
C PRO A 339 7.21 -3.86 -23.97
N GLU A 340 6.34 -4.08 -24.96
CA GLU A 340 5.79 -3.00 -25.80
C GLU A 340 4.89 -2.09 -24.95
N ILE A 341 3.99 -2.67 -24.17
CA ILE A 341 3.08 -1.93 -23.28
C ILE A 341 3.88 -1.25 -22.17
N ALA A 342 4.88 -1.92 -21.60
CA ALA A 342 5.76 -1.32 -20.60
C ALA A 342 6.52 -0.09 -21.14
N ALA A 343 7.01 -0.14 -22.40
CA ALA A 343 7.69 0.99 -23.03
C ALA A 343 6.75 2.20 -23.22
N ILE A 344 5.52 1.97 -23.69
CA ILE A 344 4.51 3.03 -23.83
C ILE A 344 4.11 3.57 -22.45
N PHE A 345 3.85 2.69 -21.50
CA PHE A 345 3.49 3.08 -20.14
C PHE A 345 4.62 3.90 -19.48
N LYS A 346 5.87 3.53 -19.71
CA LYS A 346 7.05 4.29 -19.26
C LYS A 346 7.07 5.71 -19.79
N GLN A 347 6.72 5.92 -21.08
CA GLN A 347 6.59 7.27 -21.65
C GLN A 347 5.44 8.04 -20.99
N ILE A 348 4.30 7.38 -20.76
CA ILE A 348 3.18 7.98 -20.03
C ILE A 348 3.59 8.34 -18.60
N ALA A 349 4.30 7.48 -17.89
CA ALA A 349 4.73 7.71 -16.50
C ALA A 349 5.89 8.71 -16.35
N GLY A 350 6.63 8.97 -17.44
CA GLY A 350 7.82 9.80 -17.47
C GLY A 350 7.56 11.31 -17.46
N SER A 351 8.61 12.12 -17.53
CA SER A 351 8.53 13.59 -17.55
C SER A 351 8.46 14.19 -18.97
N GLY A 352 8.70 13.39 -20.01
CA GLY A 352 8.66 13.83 -21.40
C GLY A 352 7.22 14.06 -21.91
N PRO A 353 7.07 14.46 -23.20
CA PRO A 353 5.77 14.52 -23.84
C PRO A 353 5.01 13.19 -23.75
N LEU A 354 3.69 13.24 -23.77
CA LEU A 354 2.89 12.02 -23.91
C LEU A 354 3.19 11.36 -25.26
N PRO A 355 3.19 10.02 -25.34
CA PRO A 355 3.36 9.33 -26.60
C PRO A 355 2.24 9.69 -27.59
N PRO A 356 2.47 9.64 -28.90
CA PRO A 356 1.42 9.79 -29.88
C PRO A 356 0.38 8.67 -29.74
N ARG A 357 -0.86 8.98 -30.08
CA ARG A 357 -2.00 8.09 -29.92
C ARG A 357 -2.58 7.66 -31.26
#